data_390b61150ddb989299d327b7e971a2bf
#
_entry.id   390b61150ddb989299d327b7e971a2bf
#
_cell.length_a   1.000
_cell.length_b   1.000
_cell.length_c   1.000
_cell.angle_alpha   90.00
_cell.angle_beta   90.00
_cell.angle_gamma   90.00
#
_symmetry.space_group_name_H-M   'P 1'
#
loop_
_entity.id
_entity.type
_entity.pdbx_description
1 polymer ?
#
loop_
_entity_poly.entity_id
_entity_poly.type
_entity_poly.pdbx_seq_one_letter_code
_entity_poly.pdbx_strand_id
1 'polypeptide(L)'
;MTAEAGAILGAMADTIVLCTDGSDLAHEALAAGLAVVRPPERLVVATVIDPVDTALVTGTGMAGGVMSPSALERLTEGQSAEGRQIVDATVAALGLEGAETRVLRGSPGPALCDLAGELDARAVVIGSRGRGGLARALLGSVSDHVVRHAPCPVVITTPDD
;
A
#
# COMPACT_ATOMS: atom_id res chain seq x y z
N MET A 1 -23.83 14.17 -26.07
CA MET A 1 -23.41 12.98 -25.30
C MET A 1 -22.05 13.09 -24.65
N THR A 2 -21.37 14.20 -24.76
CA THR A 2 -20.00 14.41 -24.18
C THR A 2 -19.96 15.16 -22.84
N ALA A 3 -21.05 15.80 -22.42
CA ALA A 3 -21.09 16.59 -21.18
C ALA A 3 -21.33 15.75 -19.90
N GLU A 4 -22.02 14.61 -20.00
CA GLU A 4 -22.33 13.78 -18.84
C GLU A 4 -21.12 12.95 -18.37
N ALA A 5 -20.24 12.54 -19.29
CA ALA A 5 -19.01 11.82 -18.94
C ALA A 5 -18.04 12.72 -18.14
N GLY A 6 -18.02 14.03 -18.43
CA GLY A 6 -17.21 15.00 -17.68
C GLY A 6 -17.71 15.26 -16.26
N ALA A 7 -19.02 15.16 -16.03
CA ALA A 7 -19.62 15.38 -14.72
C ALA A 7 -19.40 14.19 -13.76
N ILE A 8 -19.35 12.98 -14.29
CA ILE A 8 -19.05 11.77 -13.49
C ILE A 8 -17.57 11.74 -13.05
N LEU A 9 -16.67 12.22 -13.91
CA LEU A 9 -15.23 12.34 -13.59
C LEU A 9 -14.91 13.47 -12.58
N GLY A 10 -15.78 14.45 -12.43
CA GLY A 10 -15.58 15.59 -11.52
C GLY A 10 -15.96 15.33 -10.05
N ALA A 11 -16.55 14.18 -9.72
CA ALA A 11 -17.03 13.87 -8.39
C ALA A 11 -16.04 13.01 -7.55
N MET A 12 -15.03 12.42 -8.16
CA MET A 12 -14.00 11.64 -7.45
C MET A 12 -12.81 12.54 -7.12
N ALA A 13 -12.31 12.46 -5.89
CA ALA A 13 -11.07 13.14 -5.53
C ALA A 13 -9.97 12.68 -6.51
N ASP A 14 -9.21 13.63 -7.09
CA ASP A 14 -8.13 13.29 -8.05
C ASP A 14 -6.89 12.75 -7.32
N THR A 15 -7.12 11.74 -6.47
CA THR A 15 -6.13 11.08 -5.64
C THR A 15 -5.78 9.71 -6.22
N ILE A 16 -4.49 9.41 -6.37
CA ILE A 16 -3.99 8.06 -6.67
C ILE A 16 -3.26 7.53 -5.45
N VAL A 17 -3.54 6.29 -5.10
CA VAL A 17 -2.83 5.55 -4.04
C VAL A 17 -1.83 4.58 -4.69
N LEU A 18 -0.55 4.72 -4.36
CA LEU A 18 0.53 3.82 -4.75
C LEU A 18 0.81 2.87 -3.60
N CYS A 19 0.70 1.56 -3.84
CA CYS A 19 0.91 0.54 -2.82
C CYS A 19 2.30 -0.09 -2.98
N THR A 20 3.16 0.05 -1.97
CA THR A 20 4.54 -0.44 -2.00
C THR A 20 4.86 -1.34 -0.82
N ASP A 21 5.73 -2.32 -1.04
CA ASP A 21 6.41 -3.08 0.00
C ASP A 21 7.91 -2.70 0.12
N GLY A 22 8.35 -1.70 -0.65
CA GLY A 22 9.72 -1.20 -0.68
C GLY A 22 10.69 -2.06 -1.48
N SER A 23 10.23 -3.08 -2.20
CA SER A 23 11.08 -3.88 -3.09
C SER A 23 11.36 -3.14 -4.41
N ASP A 24 12.48 -3.49 -5.07
CA ASP A 24 12.80 -2.96 -6.40
C ASP A 24 11.70 -3.31 -7.42
N LEU A 25 11.14 -4.51 -7.32
CA LEU A 25 10.00 -4.92 -8.15
C LEU A 25 8.77 -4.05 -7.93
N ALA A 26 8.50 -3.62 -6.69
CA ALA A 26 7.41 -2.69 -6.43
C ALA A 26 7.70 -1.32 -7.05
N HIS A 27 8.93 -0.81 -6.96
CA HIS A 27 9.31 0.46 -7.57
C HIS A 27 9.13 0.43 -9.09
N GLU A 28 9.61 -0.61 -9.76
CA GLU A 28 9.43 -0.79 -11.21
C GLU A 28 7.96 -0.87 -11.60
N ALA A 29 7.18 -1.67 -10.87
CA ALA A 29 5.75 -1.80 -11.10
C ALA A 29 5.01 -0.47 -10.92
N LEU A 30 5.32 0.29 -9.88
CA LEU A 30 4.70 1.58 -9.64
C LEU A 30 5.08 2.62 -10.70
N ALA A 31 6.34 2.63 -11.15
CA ALA A 31 6.79 3.49 -12.25
C ALA A 31 6.00 3.19 -13.54
N ALA A 32 5.85 1.90 -13.89
CA ALA A 32 5.06 1.48 -15.05
C ALA A 32 3.58 1.87 -14.91
N GLY A 33 3.01 1.71 -13.71
CA GLY A 33 1.63 2.08 -13.42
C GLY A 33 1.38 3.59 -13.54
N LEU A 34 2.32 4.41 -13.05
CA LEU A 34 2.25 5.87 -13.16
C LEU A 34 2.32 6.34 -14.62
N ALA A 35 3.03 5.62 -15.49
CA ALA A 35 3.15 5.97 -16.91
C ALA A 35 1.82 5.81 -17.69
N VAL A 36 0.88 5.00 -17.19
CA VAL A 36 -0.41 4.73 -17.87
C VAL A 36 -1.59 5.48 -17.25
N VAL A 37 -1.40 6.13 -16.10
CA VAL A 37 -2.46 6.92 -15.47
C VAL A 37 -2.28 8.40 -15.77
N ARG A 38 -3.39 9.13 -15.87
CA ARG A 38 -3.35 10.59 -15.93
C ARG A 38 -2.72 11.15 -14.65
N PRO A 39 -1.81 12.13 -14.73
CA PRO A 39 -1.24 12.74 -13.53
C PRO A 39 -2.33 13.17 -12.54
N PRO A 40 -2.25 12.77 -11.26
CA PRO A 40 -3.21 13.14 -10.24
C PRO A 40 -2.91 14.51 -9.64
N GLU A 41 -3.92 15.14 -9.01
CA GLU A 41 -3.71 16.32 -8.18
C GLU A 41 -3.08 15.96 -6.84
N ARG A 42 -3.37 14.73 -6.33
CA ARG A 42 -2.85 14.21 -5.08
C ARG A 42 -2.31 12.80 -5.27
N LEU A 43 -1.11 12.59 -4.82
CA LEU A 43 -0.45 11.28 -4.85
C LEU A 43 -0.16 10.82 -3.42
N VAL A 44 -0.55 9.60 -3.09
CA VAL A 44 -0.36 9.00 -1.77
C VAL A 44 0.44 7.71 -1.92
N VAL A 45 1.62 7.63 -1.32
CA VAL A 45 2.43 6.41 -1.25
C VAL A 45 2.13 5.69 0.06
N ALA A 46 1.64 4.47 -0.02
CA ALA A 46 1.21 3.71 1.14
C ALA A 46 1.95 2.37 1.27
N THR A 47 2.31 2.04 2.49
CA THR A 47 2.77 0.70 2.88
C THR A 47 1.98 0.20 4.08
N VAL A 48 1.92 -1.11 4.26
CA VAL A 48 1.27 -1.74 5.41
C VAL A 48 2.29 -2.54 6.18
N ILE A 49 2.35 -2.31 7.47
CA ILE A 49 3.18 -3.07 8.41
C ILE A 49 2.31 -4.06 9.19
N ASP A 50 2.90 -5.22 9.52
CA ASP A 50 2.20 -6.23 10.30
C ASP A 50 1.80 -5.66 11.67
N PRO A 51 0.61 -6.02 12.18
CA PRO A 51 0.25 -5.67 13.54
C PRO A 51 1.21 -6.38 14.53
N VAL A 52 1.53 -5.72 15.63
CA VAL A 52 2.24 -6.38 16.73
C VAL A 52 1.37 -7.51 17.25
N ASP A 53 1.91 -8.71 17.33
CA ASP A 53 1.19 -9.86 17.87
C ASP A 53 0.88 -9.63 19.35
N THR A 54 -0.38 -9.32 19.65
CA THR A 54 -0.86 -9.08 21.01
C THR A 54 -0.82 -10.34 21.89
N ALA A 55 -0.71 -11.54 21.30
CA ALA A 55 -0.50 -12.78 22.05
C ALA A 55 0.81 -12.77 22.84
N LEU A 56 1.82 -12.04 22.36
CA LEU A 56 3.08 -11.80 23.06
C LEU A 56 2.92 -10.92 24.32
N VAL A 57 1.86 -10.13 24.38
CA VAL A 57 1.59 -9.22 25.51
C VAL A 57 0.79 -9.95 26.60
N THR A 58 -0.10 -10.86 26.21
CA THR A 58 -1.03 -11.51 27.14
C THR A 58 -0.50 -12.80 27.75
N GLY A 59 0.70 -13.26 27.34
CA GLY A 59 1.30 -14.46 27.92
C GLY A 59 0.57 -15.78 27.63
N THR A 60 -0.34 -15.80 26.65
CA THR A 60 -1.12 -17.00 26.27
C THR A 60 -0.37 -17.94 25.32
N GLY A 61 0.85 -17.58 24.90
CA GLY A 61 1.72 -18.43 24.10
C GLY A 61 2.49 -19.44 24.96
N MET A 62 2.82 -20.62 24.40
CA MET A 62 3.54 -21.72 25.07
C MET A 62 4.96 -21.35 25.57
N ALA A 63 5.45 -20.13 25.32
CA ALA A 63 6.78 -19.66 25.74
C ALA A 63 6.76 -18.70 26.95
N GLY A 64 5.61 -18.45 27.59
CA GLY A 64 5.49 -17.87 28.94
C GLY A 64 6.14 -16.49 29.22
N GLY A 65 6.47 -15.71 28.21
CA GLY A 65 7.07 -14.39 28.41
C GLY A 65 6.04 -13.28 28.18
N VAL A 66 5.64 -12.56 29.23
CA VAL A 66 4.85 -11.34 29.11
C VAL A 66 5.77 -10.21 28.69
N MET A 67 5.53 -9.63 27.53
CA MET A 67 6.29 -8.45 27.07
C MET A 67 5.93 -7.25 27.94
N SER A 68 6.92 -6.51 28.43
CA SER A 68 6.64 -5.29 29.20
C SER A 68 6.03 -4.19 28.28
N PRO A 69 5.21 -3.30 28.83
CA PRO A 69 4.66 -2.17 28.06
C PRO A 69 5.72 -1.39 27.30
N SER A 70 6.86 -1.14 27.93
CA SER A 70 7.98 -0.43 27.29
C SER A 70 8.68 -1.22 26.18
N ALA A 71 8.65 -2.55 26.23
CA ALA A 71 9.14 -3.38 25.12
C ALA A 71 8.18 -3.38 23.94
N LEU A 72 6.87 -3.38 24.22
CA LEU A 72 5.83 -3.26 23.20
C LEU A 72 5.89 -1.90 22.49
N GLU A 73 6.06 -0.81 23.24
CA GLU A 73 6.22 0.54 22.68
C GLU A 73 7.42 0.59 21.72
N ARG A 74 8.59 0.11 22.15
CA ARG A 74 9.80 0.08 21.30
C ARG A 74 9.60 -0.74 20.02
N LEU A 75 8.92 -1.89 20.11
CA LEU A 75 8.63 -2.71 18.95
C LEU A 75 7.70 -1.98 17.98
N THR A 76 6.66 -1.36 18.49
CA THR A 76 5.69 -0.57 17.73
C THR A 76 6.34 0.64 17.04
N GLU A 77 7.24 1.34 17.75
CA GLU A 77 8.01 2.45 17.21
C GLU A 77 8.99 1.99 16.12
N GLY A 78 9.67 0.86 16.34
CA GLY A 78 10.57 0.25 15.36
C GLY A 78 9.88 -0.12 14.06
N GLN A 79 8.73 -0.79 14.14
CA GLN A 79 7.92 -1.12 12.97
C GLN A 79 7.41 0.14 12.23
N SER A 80 7.00 1.17 12.99
CA SER A 80 6.57 2.43 12.38
C SER A 80 7.72 3.15 11.69
N ALA A 81 8.93 3.07 12.23
CA ALA A 81 10.12 3.63 11.60
C ALA A 81 10.48 2.87 10.30
N GLU A 82 10.40 1.54 10.30
CA GLU A 82 10.58 0.72 9.11
C GLU A 82 9.57 1.08 8.02
N GLY A 83 8.29 1.17 8.36
CA GLY A 83 7.26 1.58 7.41
C GLY A 83 7.52 2.96 6.79
N ARG A 84 7.97 3.94 7.61
CA ARG A 84 8.37 5.25 7.09
C ARG A 84 9.55 5.16 6.15
N GLN A 85 10.57 4.38 6.47
CA GLN A 85 11.72 4.17 5.58
C GLN A 85 11.30 3.58 4.23
N ILE A 86 10.35 2.64 4.21
CA ILE A 86 9.82 2.05 2.97
C ILE A 86 9.15 3.11 2.09
N VAL A 87 8.24 3.92 2.63
CA VAL A 87 7.54 4.93 1.82
C VAL A 87 8.47 6.04 1.38
N ASP A 88 9.38 6.50 2.24
CA ASP A 88 10.35 7.56 1.92
C ASP A 88 11.34 7.09 0.84
N ALA A 89 11.83 5.84 0.93
CA ALA A 89 12.67 5.24 -0.10
C ALA A 89 11.93 5.11 -1.43
N THR A 90 10.64 4.75 -1.42
CA THR A 90 9.82 4.67 -2.63
C THR A 90 9.62 6.06 -3.25
N VAL A 91 9.33 7.08 -2.44
CA VAL A 91 9.23 8.48 -2.91
C VAL A 91 10.52 8.92 -3.59
N ALA A 92 11.66 8.66 -2.94
CA ALA A 92 12.98 9.02 -3.48
C ALA A 92 13.32 8.25 -4.77
N ALA A 93 13.07 6.94 -4.79
CA ALA A 93 13.37 6.09 -5.95
C ALA A 93 12.56 6.47 -7.20
N LEU A 94 11.32 6.95 -7.00
CA LEU A 94 10.42 7.32 -8.09
C LEU A 94 10.40 8.83 -8.40
N GLY A 95 11.17 9.66 -7.68
CA GLY A 95 11.19 11.11 -7.87
C GLY A 95 9.82 11.76 -7.58
N LEU A 96 9.12 11.31 -6.55
CA LEU A 96 7.77 11.75 -6.20
C LEU A 96 7.78 12.76 -5.05
N GLU A 97 8.69 13.73 -5.10
CA GLU A 97 8.79 14.78 -4.09
C GLU A 97 7.45 15.55 -3.98
N GLY A 98 6.92 15.59 -2.76
CA GLY A 98 5.61 16.19 -2.48
C GLY A 98 4.44 15.19 -2.43
N ALA A 99 4.67 13.90 -2.73
CA ALA A 99 3.68 12.88 -2.45
C ALA A 99 3.45 12.73 -0.94
N GLU A 100 2.19 12.53 -0.56
CA GLU A 100 1.85 12.18 0.81
C GLU A 100 2.26 10.73 1.10
N THR A 101 2.77 10.46 2.30
CA THR A 101 3.14 9.12 2.73
C THR A 101 2.21 8.58 3.81
N ARG A 102 1.84 7.30 3.72
CA ARG A 102 0.98 6.61 4.70
C ARG A 102 1.60 5.28 5.10
N VAL A 103 1.74 5.08 6.40
CA VAL A 103 2.10 3.79 7.00
C VAL A 103 0.87 3.24 7.70
N LEU A 104 0.32 2.19 7.15
CA LEU A 104 -0.88 1.52 7.66
C LEU A 104 -0.49 0.33 8.54
N ARG A 105 -1.42 -0.12 9.38
CA ARG A 105 -1.27 -1.30 10.22
C ARG A 105 -2.38 -2.30 9.95
N GLY A 106 -2.06 -3.57 10.00
CA GLY A 106 -3.05 -4.63 9.83
C GLY A 106 -2.81 -5.53 8.63
N SER A 107 -3.85 -6.19 8.17
CA SER A 107 -3.80 -7.02 6.97
C SER A 107 -3.67 -6.14 5.73
N PRO A 108 -2.65 -6.34 4.87
CA PRO A 108 -2.34 -5.42 3.78
C PRO A 108 -3.50 -5.17 2.81
N GLY A 109 -4.15 -6.22 2.32
CA GLY A 109 -5.25 -6.08 1.37
C GLY A 109 -6.40 -5.21 1.88
N PRO A 110 -7.03 -5.55 3.01
CA PRO A 110 -8.09 -4.73 3.63
C PRO A 110 -7.65 -3.30 3.93
N ALA A 111 -6.48 -3.11 4.56
CA ALA A 111 -5.99 -1.78 4.93
C ALA A 111 -5.82 -0.85 3.72
N LEU A 112 -5.36 -1.38 2.59
CA LEU A 112 -5.22 -0.60 1.35
C LEU A 112 -6.58 -0.27 0.72
N CYS A 113 -7.55 -1.19 0.77
CA CYS A 113 -8.91 -0.93 0.31
C CYS A 113 -9.60 0.14 1.16
N ASP A 114 -9.45 0.06 2.48
CA ASP A 114 -9.99 1.04 3.43
C ASP A 114 -9.40 2.43 3.18
N LEU A 115 -8.07 2.52 3.00
CA LEU A 115 -7.41 3.78 2.64
C LEU A 115 -7.93 4.36 1.32
N ALA A 116 -8.10 3.52 0.30
CA ALA A 116 -8.62 3.95 -0.99
C ALA A 116 -10.05 4.52 -0.85
N GLY A 117 -10.88 3.91 -0.01
CA GLY A 117 -12.22 4.41 0.31
C GLY A 117 -12.19 5.70 1.15
N GLU A 118 -11.33 5.79 2.17
CA GLU A 118 -11.15 6.98 3.01
C GLU A 118 -10.78 8.21 2.17
N LEU A 119 -9.91 8.02 1.19
CA LEU A 119 -9.41 9.09 0.34
C LEU A 119 -10.29 9.37 -0.89
N ASP A 120 -11.37 8.61 -1.08
CA ASP A 120 -12.17 8.62 -2.32
C ASP A 120 -11.27 8.52 -3.57
N ALA A 121 -10.33 7.57 -3.53
CA ALA A 121 -9.27 7.47 -4.50
C ALA A 121 -9.80 7.23 -5.92
N ARG A 122 -9.27 7.95 -6.89
CA ARG A 122 -9.56 7.75 -8.31
C ARG A 122 -9.03 6.40 -8.83
N ALA A 123 -7.91 5.95 -8.30
CA ALA A 123 -7.31 4.66 -8.61
C ALA A 123 -6.31 4.21 -7.55
N VAL A 124 -6.11 2.89 -7.47
CA VAL A 124 -4.99 2.26 -6.77
C VAL A 124 -4.01 1.72 -7.80
N VAL A 125 -2.72 1.95 -7.61
CA VAL A 125 -1.64 1.35 -8.40
C VAL A 125 -0.85 0.39 -7.50
N ILE A 126 -0.69 -0.84 -7.94
CA ILE A 126 -0.02 -1.90 -7.17
C ILE A 126 0.71 -2.86 -8.11
N GLY A 127 1.85 -3.36 -7.67
CA GLY A 127 2.55 -4.44 -8.37
C GLY A 127 1.78 -5.77 -8.31
N SER A 128 1.88 -6.58 -9.34
CA SER A 128 1.28 -7.92 -9.38
C SER A 128 1.88 -8.86 -8.32
N ARG A 129 3.10 -8.59 -7.87
CA ARG A 129 3.89 -9.39 -6.91
C ARG A 129 4.56 -8.47 -5.89
N GLY A 130 4.89 -9.01 -4.72
CA GLY A 130 5.69 -8.36 -3.70
C GLY A 130 6.92 -9.21 -3.34
N ARG A 131 7.51 -8.99 -2.16
CA ARG A 131 8.72 -9.67 -1.64
C ARG A 131 8.69 -11.21 -1.69
N GLY A 132 7.52 -11.83 -1.83
CA GLY A 132 7.34 -13.28 -1.79
C GLY A 132 7.69 -14.05 -3.07
N GLY A 133 7.98 -13.40 -4.18
CA GLY A 133 8.56 -13.99 -5.41
C GLY A 133 7.87 -15.25 -5.97
N LEU A 134 6.58 -15.45 -5.77
CA LEU A 134 5.87 -16.63 -6.28
C LEU A 134 5.77 -16.62 -7.81
N ALA A 135 5.83 -17.85 -8.38
CA ALA A 135 5.95 -18.12 -9.83
C ALA A 135 5.06 -17.30 -10.77
N ARG A 136 5.56 -17.13 -11.96
CA ARG A 136 5.19 -16.28 -13.13
C ARG A 136 3.71 -16.10 -13.52
N ALA A 137 2.73 -16.73 -12.87
CA ALA A 137 1.36 -16.79 -13.40
C ALA A 137 0.25 -16.34 -12.41
N LEU A 138 0.58 -15.99 -11.17
CA LEU A 138 -0.43 -15.68 -10.16
C LEU A 138 -0.23 -14.30 -9.55
N LEU A 139 -1.31 -13.56 -9.36
CA LEU A 139 -1.33 -12.36 -8.53
C LEU A 139 -0.91 -12.72 -7.10
N GLY A 140 -0.15 -11.84 -6.45
CA GLY A 140 0.13 -11.96 -5.03
C GLY A 140 -1.15 -11.81 -4.21
N SER A 141 -1.16 -12.35 -2.98
CA SER A 141 -2.35 -12.32 -2.10
C SER A 141 -2.89 -10.91 -1.86
N VAL A 142 -2.02 -9.93 -1.74
CA VAL A 142 -2.42 -8.53 -1.54
C VAL A 142 -3.03 -7.93 -2.80
N SER A 143 -2.38 -8.08 -3.95
CA SER A 143 -2.89 -7.58 -5.23
C SER A 143 -4.20 -8.25 -5.64
N ASP A 144 -4.34 -9.57 -5.42
CA ASP A 144 -5.61 -10.30 -5.65
C ASP A 144 -6.73 -9.74 -4.77
N HIS A 145 -6.45 -9.51 -3.47
CA HIS A 145 -7.44 -8.92 -2.56
C HIS A 145 -7.86 -7.51 -3.00
N VAL A 146 -6.88 -6.65 -3.31
CA VAL A 146 -7.15 -5.27 -3.73
C VAL A 146 -7.99 -5.22 -5.01
N VAL A 147 -7.68 -6.05 -6.02
CA VAL A 147 -8.48 -6.13 -7.26
C VAL A 147 -9.93 -6.48 -7.00
N ARG A 148 -10.19 -7.37 -6.05
CA ARG A 148 -11.55 -7.86 -5.77
C ARG A 148 -12.36 -6.92 -4.90
N HIS A 149 -11.72 -6.08 -4.06
CA HIS A 149 -12.39 -5.38 -2.97
C HIS A 149 -12.16 -3.86 -2.97
N ALA A 150 -11.24 -3.33 -3.79
CA ALA A 150 -11.03 -1.89 -3.84
C ALA A 150 -12.30 -1.17 -4.33
N PRO A 151 -12.66 -0.03 -3.71
CA PRO A 151 -13.84 0.75 -4.10
C PRO A 151 -13.65 1.56 -5.39
N CYS A 152 -12.47 1.48 -6.01
CA CYS A 152 -12.09 2.25 -7.19
C CYS A 152 -11.31 1.37 -8.20
N PRO A 153 -11.05 1.84 -9.42
CA PRO A 153 -10.21 1.17 -10.40
C PRO A 153 -8.83 0.81 -9.83
N VAL A 154 -8.33 -0.36 -10.21
CA VAL A 154 -7.01 -0.85 -9.82
C VAL A 154 -6.13 -1.04 -11.04
N VAL A 155 -4.97 -0.42 -11.03
CA VAL A 155 -3.91 -0.61 -12.03
C VAL A 155 -2.90 -1.60 -11.46
N ILE A 156 -2.83 -2.78 -12.08
CA ILE A 156 -1.83 -3.78 -11.74
C ILE A 156 -0.78 -3.80 -12.82
N THR A 157 0.46 -3.74 -12.40
CA THR A 157 1.61 -3.82 -13.29
C THR A 157 2.51 -4.98 -12.90
N THR A 158 3.07 -5.60 -13.90
CA THR A 158 4.06 -6.66 -13.74
C THR A 158 5.39 -6.06 -14.19
N PRO A 159 6.45 -6.12 -13.37
CA PRO A 159 7.79 -5.77 -13.84
C PRO A 159 8.15 -6.62 -15.05
N ASP A 160 8.86 -6.06 -16.02
CA ASP A 160 9.42 -6.82 -17.13
C ASP A 160 10.45 -7.83 -16.58
N ASP A 161 10.47 -9.03 -17.12
CA ASP A 161 11.42 -10.11 -16.77
C ASP A 161 12.82 -9.81 -17.35
#